data_ef2053f042bcc18c56e72587757dd144
#
_entry.id   ef2053f042bcc18c56e72587757dd144
#
_cell.length_a   1.000
_cell.length_b   1.000
_cell.length_c   1.000
_cell.angle_alpha   90.00
_cell.angle_beta   90.00
_cell.angle_gamma   90.00
#
_symmetry.space_group_name_H-M   'P 1'
#
loop_
_entity.id
_entity.type
_entity.pdbx_description
1 polymer ?
#
loop_
_entity_poly.entity_id
_entity_poly.type
_entity_poly.pdbx_seq_one_letter_code
_entity_poly.pdbx_strand_id
1 'polypeptide(L)'
;MRIVLIGAGNLATNLGKALSRNGHEIVQVFSTSKTAKQLTKQIGGKPIRNLKLLCDDADIYIVALKDSVVEGLLPQICHGRESRLFVHTSGSLPMNIFRGHAKNYGVFYPLQTFSKSQEVDFQQIPCLIEGANAQVVTVLKDLALSISNRVKKVSTEKRKQIHLAAVFACNFTNYCYTVAGNILKQQKLPFDLLLPLIDETARKVHNMSPRKAQTGPAVRNDENIMEQHMEMLYGNNRDLYERMSQSILDEFFYEDNELPF
;
A
#
# COMPACT_ATOMS: atom_id res chain seq x y z
N MET A 1 11.96 -3.71 20.74
CA MET A 1 10.99 -2.65 21.13
C MET A 1 9.69 -3.32 21.53
N ARG A 2 8.95 -2.68 22.47
CA ARG A 2 7.59 -3.05 22.87
C ARG A 2 6.57 -2.28 22.00
N ILE A 3 5.76 -2.99 21.25
CA ILE A 3 4.92 -2.44 20.19
C ILE A 3 3.44 -2.70 20.44
N VAL A 4 2.62 -1.68 20.28
CA VAL A 4 1.16 -1.81 20.21
C VAL A 4 0.71 -1.66 18.77
N LEU A 5 -0.05 -2.64 18.26
CA LEU A 5 -0.69 -2.56 16.94
C LEU A 5 -2.15 -2.11 17.12
N ILE A 6 -2.49 -0.99 16.54
CA ILE A 6 -3.87 -0.46 16.52
C ILE A 6 -4.46 -0.72 15.13
N GLY A 7 -5.13 -1.85 15.02
CA GLY A 7 -5.64 -2.47 13.80
C GLY A 7 -5.17 -3.91 13.66
N ALA A 8 -5.96 -4.75 12.98
CA ALA A 8 -5.64 -6.15 12.66
C ALA A 8 -6.10 -6.49 11.22
N GLY A 9 -5.91 -5.52 10.31
CA GLY A 9 -6.12 -5.66 8.88
C GLY A 9 -4.96 -6.41 8.18
N ASN A 10 -4.97 -6.40 6.84
CA ASN A 10 -3.95 -7.08 6.04
C ASN A 10 -2.53 -6.57 6.33
N LEU A 11 -2.34 -5.24 6.32
CA LEU A 11 -1.05 -4.62 6.62
C LEU A 11 -0.61 -4.93 8.06
N ALA A 12 -1.47 -4.68 9.06
CA ALA A 12 -1.13 -4.92 10.47
C ALA A 12 -0.76 -6.39 10.73
N THR A 13 -1.41 -7.33 10.03
CA THR A 13 -1.11 -8.76 10.14
C THR A 13 0.30 -9.07 9.63
N ASN A 14 0.63 -8.61 8.42
CA ASN A 14 1.94 -8.88 7.82
C ASN A 14 3.06 -8.12 8.54
N LEU A 15 2.85 -6.85 8.88
CA LEU A 15 3.81 -6.03 9.63
C LEU A 15 4.06 -6.61 11.03
N GLY A 16 2.99 -7.00 11.74
CA GLY A 16 3.11 -7.61 13.07
C GLY A 16 3.92 -8.91 13.05
N LYS A 17 3.73 -9.76 12.03
CA LYS A 17 4.53 -10.97 11.84
C LYS A 17 6.00 -10.65 11.59
N ALA A 18 6.27 -9.69 10.70
CA ALA A 18 7.64 -9.28 10.38
C ALA A 18 8.35 -8.73 11.62
N LEU A 19 7.71 -7.85 12.38
CA LEU A 19 8.27 -7.27 13.60
C LEU A 19 8.52 -8.34 14.69
N SER A 20 7.54 -9.20 14.95
CA SER A 20 7.67 -10.27 15.96
C SER A 20 8.82 -11.25 15.63
N ARG A 21 8.98 -11.63 14.36
CA ARG A 21 10.07 -12.51 13.91
C ARG A 21 11.46 -11.88 14.02
N ASN A 22 11.51 -10.55 13.99
CA ASN A 22 12.76 -9.80 14.12
C ASN A 22 13.01 -9.27 15.56
N GLY A 23 12.46 -9.97 16.57
CA GLY A 23 12.79 -9.74 17.98
C GLY A 23 12.06 -8.58 18.65
N HIS A 24 11.02 -8.02 18.01
CA HIS A 24 10.17 -7.02 18.66
C HIS A 24 9.01 -7.70 19.41
N GLU A 25 8.69 -7.18 20.58
CA GLU A 25 7.59 -7.66 21.40
C GLU A 25 6.28 -6.95 21.00
N ILE A 26 5.31 -7.69 20.51
CA ILE A 26 3.96 -7.17 20.32
C ILE A 26 3.20 -7.30 21.64
N VAL A 27 3.01 -6.20 22.36
CA VAL A 27 2.38 -6.22 23.70
C VAL A 27 0.86 -6.23 23.63
N GLN A 28 0.27 -5.51 22.65
CA GLN A 28 -1.17 -5.47 22.42
C GLN A 28 -1.52 -5.36 20.95
N VAL A 29 -2.68 -5.92 20.59
CA VAL A 29 -3.32 -5.73 19.30
C VAL A 29 -4.76 -5.28 19.51
N PHE A 30 -5.09 -4.09 19.02
CA PHE A 30 -6.46 -3.57 19.03
C PHE A 30 -7.20 -3.91 17.74
N SER A 31 -8.44 -4.39 17.89
CA SER A 31 -9.42 -4.43 16.78
C SER A 31 -10.84 -4.57 17.36
N THR A 32 -11.81 -3.91 16.75
CA THR A 32 -13.23 -4.04 17.11
C THR A 32 -13.81 -5.41 16.74
N SER A 33 -13.15 -6.16 15.87
CA SER A 33 -13.54 -7.50 15.43
C SER A 33 -12.75 -8.62 16.15
N LYS A 34 -13.06 -9.87 15.82
CA LYS A 34 -12.32 -11.05 16.33
C LYS A 34 -10.89 -11.18 15.76
N THR A 35 -10.50 -10.34 14.80
CA THR A 35 -9.22 -10.44 14.09
C THR A 35 -8.01 -10.19 15.01
N ALA A 36 -8.12 -9.33 16.02
CA ALA A 36 -7.04 -9.15 17.02
C ALA A 36 -6.71 -10.47 17.72
N LYS A 37 -7.74 -11.22 18.17
CA LYS A 37 -7.53 -12.53 18.82
C LYS A 37 -6.89 -13.56 17.89
N GLN A 38 -7.20 -13.51 16.59
CA GLN A 38 -6.58 -14.41 15.62
C GLN A 38 -5.11 -14.04 15.37
N LEU A 39 -4.82 -12.75 15.28
CA LEU A 39 -3.47 -12.24 15.04
C LEU A 39 -2.56 -12.51 16.26
N THR A 40 -3.02 -12.22 17.48
CA THR A 40 -2.21 -12.44 18.70
C THR A 40 -1.84 -13.90 18.94
N LYS A 41 -2.60 -14.85 18.42
CA LYS A 41 -2.20 -16.29 18.44
C LYS A 41 -0.93 -16.57 17.61
N GLN A 42 -0.63 -15.71 16.64
CA GLN A 42 0.50 -15.90 15.72
C GLN A 42 1.73 -15.06 16.11
N ILE A 43 1.51 -13.88 16.70
CA ILE A 43 2.59 -12.91 16.97
C ILE A 43 2.77 -12.57 18.47
N GLY A 44 1.97 -13.17 19.35
CA GLY A 44 1.94 -12.81 20.76
C GLY A 44 1.08 -11.58 21.05
N GLY A 45 1.16 -11.13 22.30
CA GLY A 45 0.45 -9.95 22.80
C GLY A 45 -0.99 -10.19 23.24
N LYS A 46 -1.57 -9.18 23.88
CA LYS A 46 -2.93 -9.21 24.41
C LYS A 46 -3.92 -8.62 23.38
N PRO A 47 -4.94 -9.36 22.95
CA PRO A 47 -5.98 -8.78 22.09
C PRO A 47 -6.91 -7.88 22.91
N ILE A 48 -7.17 -6.67 22.44
CA ILE A 48 -8.10 -5.72 23.05
C ILE A 48 -9.13 -5.24 22.04
N ARG A 49 -10.33 -4.88 22.53
CA ARG A 49 -11.45 -4.39 21.72
C ARG A 49 -11.91 -2.97 22.09
N ASN A 50 -11.32 -2.42 23.15
CA ASN A 50 -11.63 -1.09 23.66
C ASN A 50 -10.32 -0.31 23.79
N LEU A 51 -10.24 0.88 23.17
CA LEU A 51 -9.07 1.76 23.21
C LEU A 51 -8.74 2.25 24.63
N LYS A 52 -9.71 2.29 25.54
CA LYS A 52 -9.47 2.62 26.97
C LYS A 52 -8.56 1.60 27.66
N LEU A 53 -8.39 0.40 27.09
CA LEU A 53 -7.53 -0.67 27.63
C LEU A 53 -6.14 -0.68 27.02
N LEU A 54 -5.79 0.32 26.18
CA LEU A 54 -4.44 0.47 25.67
C LEU A 54 -3.47 0.67 26.83
N CYS A 55 -2.38 -0.09 26.84
CA CYS A 55 -1.28 0.12 27.80
C CYS A 55 -0.60 1.48 27.55
N ASP A 56 0.13 1.97 28.53
CA ASP A 56 0.82 3.27 28.48
C ASP A 56 2.35 3.14 28.47
N ASP A 57 2.86 1.90 28.49
CA ASP A 57 4.27 1.56 28.67
C ASP A 57 4.94 0.97 27.40
N ALA A 58 4.27 0.99 26.25
CA ALA A 58 4.88 0.59 24.99
C ALA A 58 5.83 1.69 24.43
N ASP A 59 6.84 1.27 23.68
CA ASP A 59 7.79 2.17 23.03
C ASP A 59 7.16 2.88 21.83
N ILE A 60 6.31 2.16 21.07
CA ILE A 60 5.67 2.67 19.85
C ILE A 60 4.24 2.12 19.70
N TYR A 61 3.36 2.97 19.20
CA TYR A 61 1.97 2.68 18.84
C TYR A 61 1.79 2.83 17.34
N ILE A 62 1.57 1.72 16.64
CA ILE A 62 1.42 1.70 15.18
C ILE A 62 -0.07 1.67 14.82
N VAL A 63 -0.56 2.79 14.26
CA VAL A 63 -1.96 2.96 13.85
C VAL A 63 -2.14 2.47 12.43
N ALA A 64 -2.68 1.27 12.26
CA ALA A 64 -2.94 0.59 10.99
C ALA A 64 -4.45 0.38 10.79
N LEU A 65 -5.19 1.47 10.83
CA LEU A 65 -6.63 1.56 10.61
C LEU A 65 -6.94 2.11 9.22
N LYS A 66 -8.23 2.09 8.83
CA LYS A 66 -8.69 2.80 7.61
C LYS A 66 -8.49 4.30 7.78
N ASP A 67 -8.02 4.99 6.76
CA ASP A 67 -7.72 6.42 6.78
C ASP A 67 -8.90 7.26 7.29
N SER A 68 -10.13 6.91 6.87
CA SER A 68 -11.36 7.63 7.23
C SER A 68 -11.72 7.62 8.73
N VAL A 69 -11.10 6.76 9.53
CA VAL A 69 -11.41 6.66 10.97
C VAL A 69 -10.26 7.08 11.88
N VAL A 70 -9.05 7.23 11.33
CA VAL A 70 -7.84 7.51 12.13
C VAL A 70 -8.01 8.79 12.93
N GLU A 71 -8.27 9.90 12.26
CA GLU A 71 -8.31 11.23 12.88
C GLU A 71 -9.30 11.31 14.04
N GLY A 72 -10.50 10.76 13.87
CA GLY A 72 -11.55 10.74 14.92
C GLY A 72 -11.19 9.88 16.14
N LEU A 73 -10.23 8.95 16.01
CA LEU A 73 -9.82 8.07 17.10
C LEU A 73 -8.53 8.54 17.82
N LEU A 74 -7.77 9.48 17.26
CA LEU A 74 -6.51 9.97 17.84
C LEU A 74 -6.67 10.47 19.27
N PRO A 75 -7.71 11.25 19.65
CA PRO A 75 -7.90 11.68 21.03
C PRO A 75 -7.94 10.50 22.02
N GLN A 76 -8.60 9.40 21.66
CA GLN A 76 -8.68 8.21 22.52
C GLN A 76 -7.39 7.38 22.49
N ILE A 77 -6.75 7.29 21.34
CA ILE A 77 -5.50 6.54 21.17
C ILE A 77 -4.35 7.19 21.94
N CYS A 78 -4.23 8.51 21.90
CA CYS A 78 -3.08 9.24 22.48
C CYS A 78 -3.29 9.62 23.94
N HIS A 79 -4.53 9.70 24.44
CA HIS A 79 -4.86 10.17 25.79
C HIS A 79 -4.09 9.40 26.88
N GLY A 80 -3.38 10.15 27.74
CA GLY A 80 -2.55 9.60 28.80
C GLY A 80 -1.21 9.01 28.32
N ARG A 81 -0.89 9.13 27.04
CA ARG A 81 0.31 8.57 26.37
C ARG A 81 1.00 9.59 25.46
N GLU A 82 0.69 10.87 25.61
CA GLU A 82 1.10 11.96 24.69
C GLU A 82 2.64 12.07 24.52
N SER A 83 3.40 11.55 25.49
CA SER A 83 4.87 11.49 25.44
C SER A 83 5.41 10.30 24.64
N ARG A 84 4.58 9.30 24.31
CA ARG A 84 4.98 8.11 23.58
C ARG A 84 5.08 8.38 22.09
N LEU A 85 5.64 7.42 21.34
CA LEU A 85 5.77 7.49 19.89
C LEU A 85 4.54 6.88 19.22
N PHE A 86 3.88 7.67 18.38
CA PHE A 86 2.76 7.24 17.54
C PHE A 86 3.11 7.34 16.07
N VAL A 87 2.75 6.33 15.30
CA VAL A 87 2.90 6.36 13.83
C VAL A 87 1.67 5.81 13.15
N HIS A 88 1.33 6.35 12.00
CA HIS A 88 0.36 5.72 11.11
C HIS A 88 1.05 5.03 9.93
N THR A 89 0.32 4.14 9.27
CA THR A 89 0.80 3.36 8.13
C THR A 89 0.14 3.75 6.81
N SER A 90 -0.46 4.92 6.73
CA SER A 90 -1.18 5.40 5.54
C SER A 90 -0.22 6.04 4.53
N GLY A 91 -0.45 5.75 3.24
CA GLY A 91 0.18 6.46 2.13
C GLY A 91 -0.37 7.87 1.92
N SER A 92 -1.65 8.11 2.30
CA SER A 92 -2.41 9.33 1.96
C SER A 92 -2.49 10.34 3.10
N LEU A 93 -2.59 9.88 4.38
CA LEU A 93 -2.76 10.78 5.51
C LEU A 93 -1.49 11.61 5.77
N PRO A 94 -1.62 12.91 6.09
CA PRO A 94 -0.46 13.70 6.47
C PRO A 94 0.04 13.31 7.86
N MET A 95 1.37 13.39 8.08
CA MET A 95 1.98 13.08 9.38
C MET A 95 1.42 13.96 10.50
N ASN A 96 1.10 15.21 10.21
CA ASN A 96 0.69 16.22 11.20
C ASN A 96 -0.71 16.00 11.78
N ILE A 97 -1.45 14.95 11.40
CA ILE A 97 -2.71 14.57 12.07
C ILE A 97 -2.53 14.31 13.55
N PHE A 98 -1.31 13.95 13.98
CA PHE A 98 -0.97 13.75 15.39
C PHE A 98 -0.70 15.04 16.17
N ARG A 99 -0.60 16.21 15.47
CA ARG A 99 -0.33 17.49 16.10
C ARG A 99 -1.42 17.82 17.12
N GLY A 100 -1.02 18.16 18.35
CA GLY A 100 -1.96 18.39 19.47
C GLY A 100 -2.40 17.14 20.20
N HIS A 101 -2.10 15.93 19.70
CA HIS A 101 -2.42 14.66 20.35
C HIS A 101 -1.18 13.93 20.89
N ALA A 102 -0.03 14.07 20.23
CA ALA A 102 1.20 13.42 20.65
C ALA A 102 2.41 14.36 20.46
N LYS A 103 3.45 14.18 21.32
CA LYS A 103 4.72 14.91 21.21
C LYS A 103 5.67 14.27 20.20
N ASN A 104 5.69 12.94 20.14
CA ASN A 104 6.51 12.15 19.25
C ASN A 104 5.61 11.39 18.27
N TYR A 105 5.74 11.72 16.99
CA TYR A 105 4.89 11.08 15.97
C TYR A 105 5.60 11.02 14.63
N GLY A 106 5.08 10.15 13.78
CA GLY A 106 5.62 9.94 12.45
C GLY A 106 4.74 9.07 11.56
N VAL A 107 5.35 8.60 10.50
CA VAL A 107 4.78 7.66 9.55
C VAL A 107 5.72 6.48 9.36
N PHE A 108 5.15 5.30 9.33
CA PHE A 108 5.82 4.04 9.01
C PHE A 108 5.02 3.34 7.92
N TYR A 109 5.38 3.58 6.67
CA TYR A 109 4.61 3.13 5.52
C TYR A 109 5.36 2.09 4.68
N PRO A 110 5.12 0.78 4.87
CA PRO A 110 5.59 -0.25 3.96
C PRO A 110 4.83 -0.15 2.63
N LEU A 111 5.57 0.09 1.55
CA LEU A 111 5.01 0.25 0.21
C LEU A 111 4.78 -1.12 -0.45
N GLN A 112 3.64 -1.72 -0.17
CA GLN A 112 3.25 -3.03 -0.71
C GLN A 112 1.73 -3.22 -0.64
N THR A 113 1.20 -4.12 -1.47
CA THR A 113 -0.13 -4.67 -1.31
C THR A 113 -0.09 -5.90 -0.40
N PHE A 114 -1.02 -5.96 0.56
CA PHE A 114 -1.03 -7.02 1.57
C PHE A 114 -2.32 -7.83 1.53
N SER A 115 -2.20 -9.13 1.67
CA SER A 115 -3.32 -10.02 2.00
C SER A 115 -2.98 -10.86 3.24
N LYS A 116 -3.99 -11.34 3.98
CA LYS A 116 -3.76 -12.19 5.16
C LYS A 116 -3.34 -13.60 4.79
N SER A 117 -3.76 -14.06 3.61
CA SER A 117 -3.53 -15.41 3.11
C SER A 117 -2.16 -15.58 2.47
N GLN A 118 -1.48 -14.48 2.11
CA GLN A 118 -0.20 -14.53 1.45
C GLN A 118 0.86 -13.83 2.30
N GLU A 119 1.91 -14.54 2.59
CA GLU A 119 3.07 -13.99 3.28
C GLU A 119 3.99 -13.28 2.28
N VAL A 120 4.52 -12.13 2.68
CA VAL A 120 5.42 -11.32 1.86
C VAL A 120 6.80 -11.25 2.51
N ASP A 121 7.84 -11.24 1.69
CA ASP A 121 9.21 -11.01 2.14
C ASP A 121 9.42 -9.52 2.42
N PHE A 122 9.38 -9.15 3.70
CA PHE A 122 9.59 -7.76 4.13
C PHE A 122 10.97 -7.21 3.78
N GLN A 123 12.00 -8.04 3.61
CA GLN A 123 13.36 -7.61 3.25
C GLN A 123 13.36 -6.83 1.92
N GLN A 124 12.43 -7.14 1.01
CA GLN A 124 12.33 -6.49 -0.31
C GLN A 124 11.36 -5.30 -0.33
N ILE A 125 10.57 -5.09 0.73
CA ILE A 125 9.54 -4.06 0.76
C ILE A 125 10.15 -2.69 1.10
N PRO A 126 10.01 -1.65 0.26
CA PRO A 126 10.39 -0.31 0.63
C PRO A 126 9.59 0.19 1.85
N CYS A 127 10.26 0.52 2.94
CA CYS A 127 9.66 1.16 4.11
C CYS A 127 9.91 2.67 4.04
N LEU A 128 8.85 3.44 3.80
CA LEU A 128 8.91 4.89 3.78
C LEU A 128 8.63 5.44 5.18
N ILE A 129 9.54 6.27 5.69
CA ILE A 129 9.44 6.83 7.04
C ILE A 129 9.40 8.35 7.02
N GLU A 130 8.67 8.92 7.97
CA GLU A 130 8.63 10.35 8.24
C GLU A 130 8.54 10.56 9.75
N GLY A 131 9.23 11.55 10.31
CA GLY A 131 9.21 11.81 11.75
C GLY A 131 9.16 13.29 12.05
N ALA A 132 8.44 13.68 13.11
CA ALA A 132 8.25 15.05 13.53
C ALA A 132 9.58 15.74 13.97
N ASN A 133 10.59 14.94 14.35
CA ASN A 133 11.92 15.41 14.72
C ASN A 133 12.97 14.33 14.38
N ALA A 134 14.26 14.69 14.53
CA ALA A 134 15.39 13.82 14.18
C ALA A 134 15.41 12.53 15.01
N GLN A 135 15.07 12.59 16.29
CA GLN A 135 15.04 11.41 17.18
C GLN A 135 14.00 10.41 16.71
N VAL A 136 12.79 10.86 16.38
CA VAL A 136 11.74 10.01 15.83
C VAL A 136 12.19 9.35 14.51
N VAL A 137 12.83 10.13 13.62
CA VAL A 137 13.36 9.58 12.36
C VAL A 137 14.37 8.46 12.61
N THR A 138 15.29 8.64 13.57
CA THR A 138 16.28 7.61 13.93
C THR A 138 15.58 6.33 14.42
N VAL A 139 14.67 6.45 15.39
CA VAL A 139 13.93 5.29 15.92
C VAL A 139 13.15 4.55 14.82
N LEU A 140 12.49 5.29 13.92
CA LEU A 140 11.73 4.67 12.82
C LEU A 140 12.64 4.03 11.77
N LYS A 141 13.82 4.63 11.52
CA LYS A 141 14.81 4.04 10.63
C LYS A 141 15.33 2.71 11.17
N ASP A 142 15.67 2.66 12.45
CA ASP A 142 16.18 1.43 13.11
C ASP A 142 15.10 0.34 13.11
N LEU A 143 13.85 0.70 13.43
CA LEU A 143 12.71 -0.21 13.35
C LEU A 143 12.51 -0.73 11.92
N ALA A 144 12.59 0.13 10.92
CA ALA A 144 12.40 -0.26 9.53
C ALA A 144 13.55 -1.17 9.03
N LEU A 145 14.80 -0.86 9.40
CA LEU A 145 15.99 -1.65 9.04
C LEU A 145 15.99 -3.04 9.70
N SER A 146 15.28 -3.23 10.82
CA SER A 146 15.14 -4.56 11.42
C SER A 146 14.32 -5.54 10.56
N ILE A 147 13.49 -5.02 9.65
CA ILE A 147 12.59 -5.85 8.83
C ILE A 147 12.77 -5.67 7.33
N SER A 148 13.44 -4.61 6.87
CA SER A 148 13.60 -4.29 5.44
C SER A 148 14.99 -3.77 5.12
N ASN A 149 15.52 -4.17 3.96
CA ASN A 149 16.77 -3.64 3.39
C ASN A 149 16.54 -2.33 2.61
N ARG A 150 15.30 -1.86 2.46
CA ARG A 150 14.91 -0.72 1.63
C ARG A 150 14.20 0.35 2.47
N VAL A 151 14.95 1.18 3.17
CA VAL A 151 14.38 2.23 4.02
C VAL A 151 14.66 3.61 3.42
N LYS A 152 13.62 4.44 3.28
CA LYS A 152 13.75 5.79 2.74
C LYS A 152 12.94 6.79 3.56
N LYS A 153 13.60 7.88 4.00
CA LYS A 153 12.91 9.04 4.57
C LYS A 153 12.28 9.84 3.42
N VAL A 154 11.00 10.16 3.53
CA VAL A 154 10.25 10.96 2.56
C VAL A 154 9.33 11.93 3.28
N SER A 155 9.00 13.07 2.66
CA SER A 155 7.97 13.97 3.18
C SER A 155 6.56 13.44 2.90
N THR A 156 5.58 14.01 3.59
CA THR A 156 4.14 13.72 3.35
C THR A 156 3.78 13.90 1.88
N GLU A 157 4.24 14.97 1.21
CA GLU A 157 3.94 15.26 -0.19
C GLU A 157 4.51 14.18 -1.11
N LYS A 158 5.80 13.85 -0.95
CA LYS A 158 6.44 12.78 -1.72
C LYS A 158 5.81 11.42 -1.48
N ARG A 159 5.42 11.11 -0.23
CA ARG A 159 4.73 9.86 0.08
C ARG A 159 3.38 9.75 -0.63
N LYS A 160 2.60 10.84 -0.66
CA LYS A 160 1.32 10.90 -1.38
C LYS A 160 1.50 10.64 -2.88
N GLN A 161 2.52 11.25 -3.49
CA GLN A 161 2.84 11.01 -4.90
C GLN A 161 3.26 9.55 -5.17
N ILE A 162 4.12 9.00 -4.31
CA ILE A 162 4.51 7.58 -4.39
C ILE A 162 3.29 6.67 -4.22
N HIS A 163 2.39 6.99 -3.30
CA HIS A 163 1.17 6.20 -3.10
C HIS A 163 0.25 6.28 -4.32
N LEU A 164 0.07 7.47 -4.91
CA LEU A 164 -0.70 7.63 -6.15
C LEU A 164 -0.09 6.79 -7.29
N ALA A 165 1.23 6.86 -7.49
CA ALA A 165 1.92 6.01 -8.48
C ALA A 165 1.71 4.51 -8.21
N ALA A 166 1.72 4.10 -6.94
CA ALA A 166 1.45 2.71 -6.56
C ALA A 166 0.01 2.26 -6.86
N VAL A 167 -0.97 3.17 -6.81
CA VAL A 167 -2.35 2.86 -7.23
C VAL A 167 -2.38 2.48 -8.71
N PHE A 168 -1.67 3.21 -9.58
CA PHE A 168 -1.55 2.86 -10.99
C PHE A 168 -0.81 1.53 -11.19
N ALA A 169 0.37 1.39 -10.56
CA ALA A 169 1.22 0.22 -10.75
C ALA A 169 0.64 -1.09 -10.16
N CYS A 170 -0.30 -1.00 -9.21
CA CYS A 170 -0.85 -2.17 -8.52
C CYS A 170 -2.37 -2.25 -8.62
N ASN A 171 -3.12 -1.27 -8.11
CA ASN A 171 -4.57 -1.40 -7.97
C ASN A 171 -5.28 -1.37 -9.34
N PHE A 172 -4.93 -0.42 -10.21
CA PHE A 172 -5.51 -0.33 -11.54
C PHE A 172 -5.05 -1.49 -12.43
N THR A 173 -3.78 -1.85 -12.36
CA THR A 173 -3.26 -3.04 -13.05
C THR A 173 -4.02 -4.30 -12.65
N ASN A 174 -4.26 -4.53 -11.36
CA ASN A 174 -5.07 -5.66 -10.90
C ASN A 174 -6.52 -5.59 -11.39
N TYR A 175 -7.09 -4.40 -11.51
CA TYR A 175 -8.42 -4.24 -12.09
C TYR A 175 -8.44 -4.60 -13.57
N CYS A 176 -7.38 -4.25 -14.33
CA CYS A 176 -7.24 -4.72 -15.72
C CYS A 176 -7.23 -6.25 -15.81
N TYR A 177 -6.57 -6.95 -14.87
CA TYR A 177 -6.65 -8.42 -14.79
C TYR A 177 -8.07 -8.92 -14.52
N THR A 178 -8.84 -8.20 -13.69
CA THR A 178 -10.26 -8.52 -13.43
C THR A 178 -11.08 -8.39 -14.71
N VAL A 179 -10.90 -7.32 -15.46
CA VAL A 179 -11.60 -7.13 -16.76
C VAL A 179 -11.22 -8.23 -17.74
N ALA A 180 -9.93 -8.52 -17.90
CA ALA A 180 -9.44 -9.60 -18.76
C ALA A 180 -10.02 -10.97 -18.38
N GLY A 181 -10.05 -11.28 -17.08
CA GLY A 181 -10.65 -12.51 -16.58
C GLY A 181 -12.16 -12.61 -16.86
N ASN A 182 -12.89 -11.50 -16.78
CA ASN A 182 -14.32 -11.47 -17.11
C ASN A 182 -14.57 -11.70 -18.62
N ILE A 183 -13.71 -11.15 -19.49
CA ILE A 183 -13.77 -11.39 -20.95
C ILE A 183 -13.56 -12.87 -21.26
N LEU A 184 -12.53 -13.49 -20.71
CA LEU A 184 -12.25 -14.92 -20.90
C LEU A 184 -13.39 -15.79 -20.37
N LYS A 185 -13.93 -15.45 -19.20
CA LYS A 185 -15.05 -16.19 -18.59
C LYS A 185 -16.29 -16.24 -19.47
N GLN A 186 -16.60 -15.15 -20.21
CA GLN A 186 -17.72 -15.12 -21.16
C GLN A 186 -17.54 -16.15 -22.29
N GLN A 187 -16.29 -16.43 -22.67
CA GLN A 187 -15.92 -17.42 -23.66
C GLN A 187 -15.62 -18.81 -23.06
N LYS A 188 -15.84 -19.01 -21.76
CA LYS A 188 -15.52 -20.25 -21.01
C LYS A 188 -14.03 -20.62 -21.07
N LEU A 189 -13.16 -19.62 -21.19
CA LEU A 189 -11.70 -19.81 -21.20
C LEU A 189 -11.13 -19.58 -19.79
N PRO A 190 -10.11 -20.35 -19.39
CA PRO A 190 -9.48 -20.22 -18.08
C PRO A 190 -8.54 -19.00 -18.03
N PHE A 191 -8.42 -18.37 -16.86
CA PHE A 191 -7.61 -17.17 -16.67
C PHE A 191 -6.09 -17.45 -16.76
N ASP A 192 -5.66 -18.67 -16.47
CA ASP A 192 -4.26 -19.08 -16.48
C ASP A 192 -3.59 -18.95 -17.85
N LEU A 193 -4.36 -18.90 -18.95
CA LEU A 193 -3.87 -18.56 -20.28
C LEU A 193 -3.13 -17.21 -20.32
N LEU A 194 -3.48 -16.27 -19.44
CA LEU A 194 -2.87 -14.94 -19.38
C LEU A 194 -1.68 -14.85 -18.42
N LEU A 195 -1.46 -15.82 -17.55
CA LEU A 195 -0.40 -15.74 -16.54
C LEU A 195 0.99 -15.52 -17.16
N PRO A 196 1.42 -16.24 -18.21
CA PRO A 196 2.72 -16.00 -18.83
C PRO A 196 2.87 -14.59 -19.42
N LEU A 197 1.77 -14.03 -19.96
CA LEU A 197 1.75 -12.67 -20.50
C LEU A 197 1.84 -11.61 -19.39
N ILE A 198 1.17 -11.83 -18.27
CA ILE A 198 1.23 -10.97 -17.08
C ILE A 198 2.66 -10.93 -16.53
N ASP A 199 3.28 -12.09 -16.37
CA ASP A 199 4.64 -12.22 -15.86
C ASP A 199 5.64 -11.54 -16.79
N GLU A 200 5.50 -11.71 -18.12
CA GLU A 200 6.36 -11.08 -19.12
C GLU A 200 6.21 -9.55 -19.08
N THR A 201 4.98 -9.04 -18.95
CA THR A 201 4.73 -7.60 -18.86
C THR A 201 5.40 -6.99 -17.62
N ALA A 202 5.27 -7.65 -16.47
CA ALA A 202 5.95 -7.24 -15.24
C ALA A 202 7.47 -7.33 -15.37
N ARG A 203 8.00 -8.40 -15.99
CA ARG A 203 9.45 -8.62 -16.18
C ARG A 203 10.09 -7.56 -17.08
N LYS A 204 9.41 -7.10 -18.12
CA LYS A 204 9.92 -6.08 -19.03
C LYS A 204 10.29 -4.78 -18.33
N VAL A 205 9.47 -4.30 -17.39
CA VAL A 205 9.73 -3.03 -16.67
C VAL A 205 10.91 -3.10 -15.69
N HIS A 206 11.47 -4.27 -15.43
CA HIS A 206 12.74 -4.40 -14.71
C HIS A 206 13.96 -4.10 -15.59
N ASN A 207 13.84 -4.26 -16.92
CA ASN A 207 14.95 -4.17 -17.86
C ASN A 207 14.90 -2.95 -18.77
N MET A 208 13.73 -2.33 -18.90
CA MET A 208 13.53 -1.14 -19.72
C MET A 208 12.46 -0.22 -19.14
N SER A 209 12.40 1.04 -19.58
CA SER A 209 11.36 1.96 -19.11
C SER A 209 9.97 1.47 -19.53
N PRO A 210 8.90 1.79 -18.75
CA PRO A 210 7.53 1.44 -19.13
C PRO A 210 7.15 1.91 -20.53
N ARG A 211 7.56 3.14 -20.94
CA ARG A 211 7.33 3.67 -22.28
C ARG A 211 7.94 2.77 -23.36
N LYS A 212 9.17 2.30 -23.20
CA LYS A 212 9.82 1.38 -24.15
C LYS A 212 9.22 -0.03 -24.14
N ALA A 213 8.63 -0.44 -23.02
CA ALA A 213 7.99 -1.74 -22.90
C ALA A 213 6.57 -1.78 -23.50
N GLN A 214 5.97 -0.62 -23.76
CA GLN A 214 4.59 -0.51 -24.24
C GLN A 214 4.45 -1.11 -25.64
N THR A 215 3.41 -1.92 -25.82
CA THR A 215 3.03 -2.57 -27.09
C THR A 215 1.51 -2.51 -27.26
N GLY A 216 1.02 -2.94 -28.40
CA GLY A 216 -0.42 -3.06 -28.64
C GLY A 216 -0.90 -2.23 -29.83
N PRO A 217 -2.21 -2.29 -30.17
CA PRO A 217 -2.76 -1.58 -31.32
C PRO A 217 -2.68 -0.05 -31.15
N ALA A 218 -2.89 0.48 -29.95
CA ALA A 218 -2.85 1.92 -29.70
C ALA A 218 -1.46 2.54 -30.00
N VAL A 219 -0.35 1.86 -29.63
CA VAL A 219 1.01 2.34 -29.94
C VAL A 219 1.26 2.47 -31.45
N ARG A 220 0.57 1.64 -32.26
CA ARG A 220 0.71 1.63 -33.72
C ARG A 220 -0.38 2.41 -34.45
N ASN A 221 -1.28 3.05 -33.69
CA ASN A 221 -2.49 3.70 -34.21
C ASN A 221 -3.32 2.78 -35.14
N ASP A 222 -3.49 1.53 -34.71
CA ASP A 222 -4.25 0.52 -35.46
C ASP A 222 -5.76 0.68 -35.19
N GLU A 223 -6.37 1.68 -35.83
CA GLU A 223 -7.77 2.08 -35.61
C GLU A 223 -8.74 0.91 -35.86
N ASN A 224 -8.52 0.15 -36.93
CA ASN A 224 -9.39 -0.98 -37.29
C ASN A 224 -9.46 -2.04 -36.17
N ILE A 225 -8.32 -2.37 -35.57
CA ILE A 225 -8.26 -3.34 -34.46
C ILE A 225 -8.91 -2.77 -33.18
N MET A 226 -8.67 -1.48 -32.91
CA MET A 226 -9.29 -0.83 -31.74
C MET A 226 -10.81 -0.76 -31.88
N GLU A 227 -11.35 -0.45 -33.05
CA GLU A 227 -12.80 -0.48 -33.32
C GLU A 227 -13.39 -1.88 -33.12
N GLN A 228 -12.77 -2.92 -33.68
CA GLN A 228 -13.20 -4.31 -33.48
C GLN A 228 -13.21 -4.71 -32.00
N HIS A 229 -12.21 -4.28 -31.24
CA HIS A 229 -12.18 -4.54 -29.78
C HIS A 229 -13.32 -3.81 -29.06
N MET A 230 -13.62 -2.56 -29.42
CA MET A 230 -14.70 -1.77 -28.83
C MET A 230 -16.09 -2.38 -29.15
N GLU A 231 -16.26 -3.00 -30.32
CA GLU A 231 -17.48 -3.72 -30.67
C GLU A 231 -17.74 -4.96 -29.80
N MET A 232 -16.67 -5.60 -29.31
CA MET A 232 -16.75 -6.75 -28.41
C MET A 232 -17.00 -6.35 -26.94
N LEU A 233 -16.94 -5.06 -26.60
CA LEU A 233 -17.04 -4.55 -25.22
C LEU A 233 -18.33 -3.75 -25.02
N TYR A 234 -18.85 -3.77 -23.78
CA TYR A 234 -20.08 -3.07 -23.41
C TYR A 234 -19.91 -2.24 -22.13
N GLY A 235 -20.65 -1.14 -22.04
CA GLY A 235 -20.70 -0.28 -20.85
C GLY A 235 -19.31 0.18 -20.40
N ASN A 236 -19.09 0.22 -19.10
CA ASN A 236 -17.85 0.76 -18.50
C ASN A 236 -16.57 0.11 -19.03
N ASN A 237 -16.59 -1.13 -19.50
CA ASN A 237 -15.38 -1.77 -20.04
C ASN A 237 -15.01 -1.20 -21.41
N ARG A 238 -16.01 -0.83 -22.24
CA ARG A 238 -15.78 -0.13 -23.50
C ARG A 238 -15.19 1.26 -23.25
N ASP A 239 -15.78 2.03 -22.34
CA ASP A 239 -15.31 3.36 -21.99
C ASP A 239 -13.87 3.33 -21.43
N LEU A 240 -13.57 2.32 -20.60
CA LEU A 240 -12.22 2.11 -20.07
C LEU A 240 -11.22 1.80 -21.19
N TYR A 241 -11.57 0.91 -22.12
CA TYR A 241 -10.72 0.54 -23.24
C TYR A 241 -10.42 1.77 -24.12
N GLU A 242 -11.45 2.54 -24.47
CA GLU A 242 -11.32 3.76 -25.27
C GLU A 242 -10.40 4.77 -24.59
N ARG A 243 -10.62 5.08 -23.30
CA ARG A 243 -9.80 6.04 -22.55
C ARG A 243 -8.35 5.60 -22.42
N MET A 244 -8.09 4.33 -22.14
CA MET A 244 -6.73 3.80 -22.04
C MET A 244 -6.03 3.82 -23.40
N SER A 245 -6.73 3.45 -24.49
CA SER A 245 -6.19 3.50 -25.86
C SER A 245 -5.85 4.94 -26.26
N GLN A 246 -6.75 5.90 -25.96
CA GLN A 246 -6.49 7.31 -26.22
C GLN A 246 -5.29 7.83 -25.44
N SER A 247 -5.19 7.51 -24.15
CA SER A 247 -4.04 7.92 -23.32
C SER A 247 -2.72 7.38 -23.84
N ILE A 248 -2.71 6.15 -24.38
CA ILE A 248 -1.51 5.58 -25.00
C ILE A 248 -1.19 6.31 -26.33
N LEU A 249 -2.20 6.59 -27.15
CA LEU A 249 -2.03 7.36 -28.38
C LEU A 249 -1.43 8.73 -28.09
N ASP A 250 -2.00 9.46 -27.14
CA ASP A 250 -1.54 10.80 -26.74
C ASP A 250 -0.08 10.77 -26.28
N GLU A 251 0.29 9.82 -25.43
CA GLU A 251 1.65 9.62 -24.94
C GLU A 251 2.67 9.36 -26.08
N PHE A 252 2.28 8.65 -27.15
CA PHE A 252 3.21 8.21 -28.17
C PHE A 252 3.23 9.10 -29.43
N PHE A 253 2.15 9.85 -29.70
CA PHE A 253 2.02 10.64 -30.93
C PHE A 253 1.97 12.15 -30.71
N TYR A 254 1.59 12.62 -29.51
CA TYR A 254 1.38 14.05 -29.25
C TYR A 254 2.36 14.66 -28.24
N GLU A 255 3.14 13.88 -27.54
CA GLU A 255 4.15 14.38 -26.58
C GLU A 255 5.55 14.41 -27.22
N ASP A 256 5.78 15.35 -28.15
CA ASP A 256 7.09 15.96 -28.35
C ASP A 256 7.27 17.22 -27.47
N ASN A 257 6.28 17.54 -26.63
CA ASN A 257 6.34 18.62 -25.66
C ASN A 257 6.66 18.05 -24.29
N GLU A 258 7.90 18.26 -23.85
CA GLU A 258 8.40 18.02 -22.50
C GLU A 258 7.39 18.53 -21.46
N LEU A 259 6.77 17.63 -20.71
CA LEU A 259 6.14 17.99 -19.46
C LEU A 259 7.27 18.50 -18.54
N PRO A 260 7.19 19.71 -18.01
CA PRO A 260 8.16 20.18 -17.01
C PRO A 260 7.96 19.38 -15.74
N PHE A 261 8.88 18.49 -15.43
CA PHE A 261 9.04 17.85 -14.13
C PHE A 261 10.06 18.58 -13.30
#